data_6c3a9728165872161247785f72a20b84
#
_entry.id   6c3a9728165872161247785f72a20b84
#
_cell.length_a   1.000
_cell.length_b   1.000
_cell.length_c   1.000
_cell.angle_alpha   90.00
_cell.angle_beta   90.00
_cell.angle_gamma   90.00
#
_symmetry.space_group_name_H-M   'P 1'
#
loop_
_entity.id
_entity.type
_entity.pdbx_description
1 polymer ?
#
loop_
_entity_poly.entity_id
_entity_poly.type
_entity_poly.pdbx_seq_one_letter_code
_entity_poly.pdbx_strand_id
1 'polypeptide(L)'
;LALRRIMFKTTLRLTVGDFTRFGLPKPDHDFFETHPIINQQLVYYVGHGDIVPKPDIDHFDESRVVFTDGTEAEIDLVIFATGYLAHFPFLDDDWLNPTGDHPVLARQIFTPRFDNLVVSGLIQPDSGQWTIAHWQGVLIASYAELMRLDPDRAREFYRDVIEQTHVRFTGGANYKDSTRHYYEIAHQEYLVALEGDLAVLEKVSA
;
A
#
# COMPACT_ATOMS: atom_id res chain seq x y z
N LEU A 1 -2.93 8.26 -19.39
CA LEU A 1 -2.44 8.76 -18.10
C LEU A 1 -1.95 10.20 -18.17
N ALA A 2 -1.11 10.59 -19.16
CA ALA A 2 -0.53 11.95 -19.26
C ALA A 2 -1.60 13.07 -19.32
N LEU A 3 -2.63 12.91 -20.15
CA LEU A 3 -3.71 13.88 -20.25
C LEU A 3 -4.48 14.03 -18.92
N ARG A 4 -4.77 12.92 -18.23
CA ARG A 4 -5.43 12.95 -16.92
C ARG A 4 -4.55 13.69 -15.90
N ARG A 5 -3.23 13.45 -15.87
CA ARG A 5 -2.28 14.18 -15.00
C ARG A 5 -2.33 15.68 -15.26
N ILE A 6 -2.29 16.12 -16.52
CA ILE A 6 -2.34 17.54 -16.89
C ILE A 6 -3.65 18.17 -16.43
N MET A 7 -4.79 17.51 -16.70
CA MET A 7 -6.09 18.00 -16.28
C MET A 7 -6.17 18.16 -14.76
N PHE A 8 -5.79 17.12 -14.00
CA PHE A 8 -5.81 17.17 -12.53
C PHE A 8 -4.88 18.26 -11.97
N LYS A 9 -3.65 18.37 -12.47
CA LYS A 9 -2.70 19.41 -12.05
C LYS A 9 -3.27 20.81 -12.33
N THR A 10 -3.84 21.02 -13.50
CA THR A 10 -4.43 22.31 -13.87
C THR A 10 -5.63 22.64 -13.00
N THR A 11 -6.54 21.68 -12.80
CA THR A 11 -7.71 21.87 -11.94
C THR A 11 -7.32 22.21 -10.51
N LEU A 12 -6.41 21.44 -9.90
CA LEU A 12 -5.94 21.72 -8.54
C LEU A 12 -5.25 23.08 -8.43
N ARG A 13 -4.41 23.42 -9.40
CA ARG A 13 -3.74 24.72 -9.39
C ARG A 13 -4.72 25.88 -9.47
N LEU A 14 -5.84 25.71 -10.19
CA LEU A 14 -6.88 26.74 -10.33
C LEU A 14 -7.84 26.78 -9.13
N THR A 15 -8.13 25.63 -8.51
CA THR A 15 -9.12 25.54 -7.42
C THR A 15 -8.51 25.72 -6.04
N VAL A 16 -7.34 25.18 -5.81
CA VAL A 16 -6.67 25.16 -4.49
C VAL A 16 -5.44 26.05 -4.46
N GLY A 17 -4.76 26.20 -5.59
CA GLY A 17 -3.54 26.99 -5.69
C GLY A 17 -2.28 26.19 -5.32
N ASP A 18 -1.27 26.91 -4.83
CA ASP A 18 0.01 26.36 -4.44
C ASP A 18 0.05 26.17 -2.90
N PHE A 19 0.13 24.93 -2.47
CA PHE A 19 0.16 24.55 -1.04
C PHE A 19 1.41 25.08 -0.31
N THR A 20 2.50 25.34 -1.01
CA THR A 20 3.72 25.88 -0.40
C THR A 20 3.52 27.28 0.17
N ARG A 21 2.49 28.02 -0.32
CA ARG A 21 2.09 29.32 0.22
C ARG A 21 1.57 29.24 1.66
N PHE A 22 1.20 28.06 2.10
CA PHE A 22 0.73 27.78 3.46
C PHE A 22 1.80 27.11 4.34
N GLY A 23 3.06 27.10 3.90
CA GLY A 23 4.15 26.45 4.63
C GLY A 23 4.21 24.94 4.50
N LEU A 24 3.32 24.33 3.68
CA LEU A 24 3.37 22.90 3.41
C LEU A 24 4.51 22.57 2.45
N PRO A 25 5.23 21.44 2.64
CA PRO A 25 6.30 21.05 1.74
C PRO A 25 5.76 20.74 0.34
N LYS A 26 6.58 20.99 -0.67
CA LYS A 26 6.25 20.56 -2.04
C LYS A 26 6.33 19.02 -2.08
N PRO A 27 5.30 18.32 -2.64
CA PRO A 27 5.38 16.87 -2.82
C PRO A 27 6.61 16.47 -3.64
N ASP A 28 7.27 15.40 -3.23
CA ASP A 28 8.45 14.81 -3.89
C ASP A 28 8.10 13.77 -4.97
N HIS A 29 6.81 13.66 -5.28
CA HIS A 29 6.25 12.73 -6.25
C HIS A 29 5.22 13.42 -7.13
N ASP A 30 4.88 12.79 -8.25
CA ASP A 30 3.89 13.29 -9.19
C ASP A 30 2.50 12.70 -8.92
N PHE A 31 1.47 13.29 -9.54
CA PHE A 31 0.10 12.79 -9.48
C PHE A 31 0.03 11.33 -9.98
N PHE A 32 -0.68 10.49 -9.21
CA PHE A 32 -0.84 9.05 -9.45
C PHE A 32 0.44 8.20 -9.25
N GLU A 33 1.48 8.75 -8.66
CA GLU A 33 2.61 7.96 -8.15
C GLU A 33 2.38 7.47 -6.71
N THR A 34 1.33 7.99 -6.08
CA THR A 34 0.77 7.56 -4.81
C THR A 34 -0.74 7.64 -4.87
N HIS A 35 -1.44 6.93 -3.98
CA HIS A 35 -2.90 7.09 -3.86
C HIS A 35 -3.24 8.47 -3.30
N PRO A 36 -4.09 9.26 -3.97
CA PRO A 36 -4.46 10.59 -3.51
C PRO A 36 -5.35 10.49 -2.25
N ILE A 37 -4.99 11.26 -1.23
CA ILE A 37 -5.84 11.45 -0.05
C ILE A 37 -6.71 12.68 -0.27
N ILE A 38 -8.02 12.51 -0.20
CA ILE A 38 -8.98 13.62 -0.32
C ILE A 38 -9.15 14.21 1.09
N ASN A 39 -8.57 15.39 1.32
CA ASN A 39 -8.75 16.15 2.54
C ASN A 39 -9.09 17.60 2.21
N GLN A 40 -10.30 18.03 2.54
CA GLN A 40 -10.78 19.38 2.29
C GLN A 40 -10.48 20.36 3.43
N GLN A 41 -10.15 19.85 4.61
CA GLN A 41 -10.03 20.65 5.82
C GLN A 41 -8.60 21.12 6.10
N LEU A 42 -7.58 20.36 5.68
CA LEU A 42 -6.18 20.66 5.99
C LEU A 42 -5.80 22.09 5.57
N VAL A 43 -6.04 22.44 4.32
CA VAL A 43 -5.69 23.76 3.78
C VAL A 43 -6.49 24.88 4.46
N TYR A 44 -7.73 24.60 4.83
CA TYR A 44 -8.57 25.53 5.60
C TYR A 44 -7.94 25.84 6.96
N TYR A 45 -7.64 24.83 7.78
CA TYR A 45 -7.09 25.03 9.12
C TYR A 45 -5.66 25.60 9.11
N VAL A 46 -4.83 25.20 8.13
CA VAL A 46 -3.51 25.81 7.96
C VAL A 46 -3.65 27.29 7.56
N GLY A 47 -4.57 27.60 6.65
CA GLY A 47 -4.82 28.99 6.21
C GLY A 47 -5.36 29.89 7.32
N HIS A 48 -6.04 29.35 8.33
CA HIS A 48 -6.55 30.11 9.51
C HIS A 48 -5.57 30.12 10.69
N GLY A 49 -4.46 29.37 10.62
CA GLY A 49 -3.45 29.31 11.66
C GLY A 49 -3.78 28.32 12.80
N ASP A 50 -4.85 27.53 12.67
CA ASP A 50 -5.18 26.46 13.63
C ASP A 50 -4.20 25.29 13.54
N ILE A 51 -3.58 25.08 12.37
CA ILE A 51 -2.49 24.14 12.14
C ILE A 51 -1.29 24.93 11.62
N VAL A 52 -0.17 24.77 12.30
CA VAL A 52 1.10 25.38 11.93
C VAL A 52 2.04 24.32 11.35
N PRO A 53 2.29 24.29 10.03
CA PRO A 53 3.26 23.37 9.45
C PRO A 53 4.66 23.61 10.02
N LYS A 54 5.37 22.53 10.29
CA LYS A 54 6.76 22.56 10.76
C LYS A 54 7.59 21.59 9.90
N PRO A 55 8.89 21.80 9.77
CA PRO A 55 9.79 20.83 9.18
C PRO A 55 9.92 19.59 10.07
N ASP A 56 10.76 18.64 9.67
CA ASP A 56 10.99 17.43 10.43
C ASP A 56 11.51 17.72 11.83
N ILE A 57 11.21 16.82 12.76
CA ILE A 57 11.71 16.87 14.14
C ILE A 57 13.18 16.46 14.12
N ASP A 58 14.02 17.29 14.72
CA ASP A 58 15.43 16.98 14.97
C ASP A 58 15.56 16.15 16.25
N HIS A 59 15.08 16.69 17.37
CA HIS A 59 15.07 15.97 18.65
C HIS A 59 14.02 16.53 19.61
N PHE A 60 13.81 15.81 20.73
CA PHE A 60 13.00 16.23 21.85
C PHE A 60 13.89 16.72 22.98
N ASP A 61 13.54 17.89 23.56
CA ASP A 61 14.19 18.48 24.74
C ASP A 61 13.14 18.72 25.83
N GLU A 62 13.02 17.79 26.78
CA GLU A 62 12.00 17.78 27.82
C GLU A 62 10.58 17.90 27.26
N SER A 63 9.90 19.05 27.48
CA SER A 63 8.55 19.34 26.95
C SER A 63 8.57 20.05 25.60
N ARG A 64 9.74 20.25 24.99
CA ARG A 64 9.90 20.96 23.73
C ARG A 64 10.29 20.01 22.60
N VAL A 65 9.86 20.37 21.41
CA VAL A 65 10.31 19.78 20.17
C VAL A 65 11.19 20.77 19.44
N VAL A 66 12.39 20.36 19.07
CA VAL A 66 13.30 21.10 18.21
C VAL A 66 13.18 20.58 16.79
N PHE A 67 12.97 21.48 15.84
CA PHE A 67 12.82 21.14 14.43
C PHE A 67 14.13 21.32 13.66
N THR A 68 14.24 20.70 12.50
CA THR A 68 15.45 20.72 11.66
C THR A 68 15.84 22.10 11.14
N ASP A 69 14.94 23.09 11.21
CA ASP A 69 15.23 24.50 10.90
C ASP A 69 15.72 25.29 12.13
N GLY A 70 15.89 24.64 13.28
CA GLY A 70 16.30 25.25 14.55
C GLY A 70 15.18 25.97 15.31
N THR A 71 13.93 25.94 14.82
CA THR A 71 12.80 26.46 15.61
C THR A 71 12.36 25.45 16.67
N GLU A 72 11.73 25.96 17.74
CA GLU A 72 11.25 25.13 18.86
C GLU A 72 9.76 25.37 19.10
N ALA A 73 9.10 24.39 19.72
CA ALA A 73 7.74 24.52 20.20
C ALA A 73 7.55 23.73 21.51
N GLU A 74 6.81 24.29 22.47
CA GLU A 74 6.30 23.55 23.63
C GLU A 74 5.15 22.67 23.18
N ILE A 75 5.18 21.38 23.54
CA ILE A 75 4.21 20.37 23.09
C ILE A 75 3.73 19.54 24.27
N ASP A 76 2.41 19.47 24.44
CA ASP A 76 1.78 18.64 25.47
C ASP A 76 1.58 17.20 25.03
N LEU A 77 1.38 16.95 23.72
CA LEU A 77 1.09 15.65 23.16
C LEU A 77 1.73 15.49 21.77
N VAL A 78 2.40 14.36 21.54
CA VAL A 78 2.91 13.96 20.24
C VAL A 78 2.14 12.75 19.73
N ILE A 79 1.59 12.84 18.52
CA ILE A 79 0.91 11.75 17.85
C ILE A 79 1.75 11.32 16.65
N PHE A 80 2.31 10.12 16.70
CA PHE A 80 3.06 9.53 15.59
C PHE A 80 2.09 8.92 14.58
N ALA A 81 1.98 9.54 13.40
CA ALA A 81 1.21 9.05 12.27
C ALA A 81 2.15 8.66 11.10
N THR A 82 3.26 8.01 11.41
CA THR A 82 4.39 7.73 10.50
C THR A 82 4.20 6.47 9.64
N GLY A 83 3.06 5.79 9.77
CA GLY A 83 2.76 4.53 9.09
C GLY A 83 3.19 3.30 9.91
N TYR A 84 3.17 2.14 9.27
CA TYR A 84 3.43 0.85 9.90
C TYR A 84 4.47 0.07 9.12
N LEU A 85 5.27 -0.71 9.82
CA LEU A 85 6.09 -1.77 9.25
C LEU A 85 5.32 -3.09 9.35
N ALA A 86 5.27 -3.85 8.25
CA ALA A 86 4.73 -5.20 8.30
C ALA A 86 5.71 -6.10 9.06
N HIS A 87 5.30 -6.51 10.26
CA HIS A 87 6.07 -7.38 11.14
C HIS A 87 5.20 -8.50 11.69
N PHE A 88 5.72 -9.72 11.64
CA PHE A 88 5.02 -10.94 12.04
C PHE A 88 5.83 -11.65 13.13
N PRO A 89 5.76 -11.22 14.41
CA PRO A 89 6.65 -11.70 15.48
C PRO A 89 6.46 -13.18 15.84
N PHE A 90 5.45 -13.84 15.30
CA PHE A 90 5.15 -15.26 15.46
C PHE A 90 5.70 -16.15 14.33
N LEU A 91 6.37 -15.55 13.34
CA LEU A 91 7.05 -16.24 12.23
C LEU A 91 8.52 -15.86 12.21
N ASP A 92 9.36 -16.77 11.72
CA ASP A 92 10.74 -16.44 11.42
C ASP A 92 10.78 -15.39 10.28
N ASP A 93 11.59 -14.37 10.43
CA ASP A 93 11.64 -13.23 9.50
C ASP A 93 11.89 -13.64 8.04
N ASP A 94 12.70 -14.67 7.82
CA ASP A 94 13.06 -15.16 6.49
C ASP A 94 11.93 -15.95 5.79
N TRP A 95 10.81 -16.21 6.48
CA TRP A 95 9.68 -16.93 5.87
C TRP A 95 8.87 -16.07 4.92
N LEU A 96 8.66 -14.82 5.28
CA LEU A 96 7.87 -13.86 4.49
C LEU A 96 8.72 -12.76 3.89
N ASN A 97 9.84 -12.42 4.53
CA ASN A 97 10.65 -11.25 4.23
C ASN A 97 12.13 -11.61 4.05
N PRO A 98 12.49 -12.40 3.03
CA PRO A 98 13.86 -12.86 2.83
C PRO A 98 14.85 -11.73 2.51
N THR A 99 14.36 -10.56 2.06
CA THR A 99 15.18 -9.38 1.75
C THR A 99 15.27 -8.39 2.90
N GLY A 100 14.45 -8.52 3.95
CA GLY A 100 14.40 -7.63 5.10
C GLY A 100 13.56 -6.35 4.93
N ASP A 101 13.12 -6.00 3.71
CA ASP A 101 12.42 -4.74 3.45
C ASP A 101 10.89 -4.88 3.52
N HIS A 102 10.35 -5.95 2.96
CA HIS A 102 8.92 -6.23 2.89
C HIS A 102 8.67 -7.69 2.54
N PRO A 103 7.50 -8.26 2.90
CA PRO A 103 7.10 -9.59 2.46
C PRO A 103 7.06 -9.72 0.94
N VAL A 104 7.64 -10.79 0.43
CA VAL A 104 7.62 -11.14 -1.00
C VAL A 104 6.51 -12.16 -1.22
N LEU A 105 5.46 -11.78 -1.93
CA LEU A 105 4.25 -12.58 -2.11
C LEU A 105 3.83 -12.59 -3.58
N ALA A 106 3.57 -13.77 -4.12
CA ALA A 106 2.88 -13.89 -5.39
C ALA A 106 1.38 -13.59 -5.19
N ARG A 107 0.77 -12.80 -6.08
CA ARG A 107 -0.62 -12.31 -5.91
C ARG A 107 -0.85 -11.56 -4.60
N GLN A 108 0.18 -11.06 -3.91
CA GLN A 108 0.06 -10.51 -2.55
C GLN A 108 -0.59 -11.49 -1.54
N ILE A 109 -0.50 -12.79 -1.81
CA ILE A 109 -1.12 -13.88 -1.04
C ILE A 109 -0.12 -14.99 -0.74
N PHE A 110 0.48 -15.59 -1.78
CA PHE A 110 1.24 -16.83 -1.67
C PHE A 110 2.70 -16.56 -1.40
N THR A 111 3.24 -17.21 -0.36
CA THR A 111 4.67 -17.13 -0.06
C THR A 111 5.46 -18.00 -1.04
N PRO A 112 6.63 -17.57 -1.54
CA PRO A 112 7.43 -18.40 -2.44
C PRO A 112 8.04 -19.65 -1.80
N ARG A 113 8.10 -19.70 -0.48
CA ARG A 113 8.80 -20.75 0.28
C ARG A 113 7.89 -21.90 0.71
N PHE A 114 6.63 -21.62 1.00
CA PHE A 114 5.70 -22.58 1.59
C PHE A 114 4.36 -22.55 0.86
N ASP A 115 3.93 -23.71 0.38
CA ASP A 115 2.65 -23.89 -0.32
C ASP A 115 1.42 -23.83 0.61
N ASN A 116 1.62 -23.90 1.91
CA ASN A 116 0.62 -23.89 2.96
C ASN A 116 0.63 -22.62 3.84
N LEU A 117 1.50 -21.64 3.52
CA LEU A 117 1.53 -20.35 4.20
C LEU A 117 1.06 -19.25 3.26
N VAL A 118 -0.06 -18.62 3.61
CA VAL A 118 -0.67 -17.54 2.84
C VAL A 118 -0.90 -16.30 3.70
N VAL A 119 -0.91 -15.13 3.05
CA VAL A 119 -1.19 -13.84 3.69
C VAL A 119 -2.43 -13.24 3.04
N SER A 120 -3.32 -12.63 3.82
CA SER A 120 -4.49 -11.91 3.33
C SER A 120 -4.53 -10.49 3.87
N GLY A 121 -4.97 -9.53 3.04
CA GLY A 121 -5.18 -8.14 3.45
C GLY A 121 -3.93 -7.27 3.46
N LEU A 122 -2.73 -7.80 3.14
CA LEU A 122 -1.50 -7.01 3.06
C LEU A 122 -1.41 -6.31 1.69
N ILE A 123 -2.36 -5.43 1.44
CA ILE A 123 -2.54 -4.68 0.19
C ILE A 123 -3.04 -3.27 0.48
N GLN A 124 -2.77 -2.35 -0.44
CA GLN A 124 -3.28 -0.97 -0.41
C GLN A 124 -3.89 -0.63 -1.78
N PRO A 125 -5.16 -0.99 -2.03
CA PRO A 125 -5.81 -0.71 -3.31
C PRO A 125 -6.19 0.77 -3.44
N ASP A 126 -6.28 1.25 -4.69
CA ASP A 126 -6.76 2.58 -5.05
C ASP A 126 -8.27 2.79 -4.81
N SER A 127 -8.94 1.83 -4.20
CA SER A 127 -10.35 1.86 -3.82
C SER A 127 -10.58 1.11 -2.50
N GLY A 128 -11.79 0.59 -2.27
CA GLY A 128 -12.14 -0.11 -1.03
C GLY A 128 -11.37 -1.42 -0.81
N GLN A 129 -10.63 -1.51 0.28
CA GLN A 129 -9.81 -2.67 0.62
C GLN A 129 -10.63 -3.93 0.93
N TRP A 130 -11.80 -3.79 1.56
CA TRP A 130 -12.61 -4.92 2.03
C TRP A 130 -13.09 -5.83 0.89
N THR A 131 -13.44 -5.26 -0.25
CA THR A 131 -13.85 -6.03 -1.44
C THR A 131 -12.71 -6.92 -1.94
N ILE A 132 -11.50 -6.39 -2.02
CA ILE A 132 -10.33 -7.15 -2.46
C ILE A 132 -9.94 -8.21 -1.43
N ALA A 133 -9.95 -7.88 -0.14
CA ALA A 133 -9.67 -8.84 0.92
C ALA A 133 -10.69 -10.00 0.93
N HIS A 134 -11.95 -9.73 0.60
CA HIS A 134 -12.97 -10.79 0.41
C HIS A 134 -12.57 -11.73 -0.73
N TRP A 135 -12.21 -11.23 -1.90
CA TRP A 135 -11.82 -12.06 -3.03
C TRP A 135 -10.51 -12.82 -2.78
N GLN A 136 -9.56 -12.24 -2.05
CA GLN A 136 -8.40 -12.99 -1.55
C GLN A 136 -8.85 -14.16 -0.67
N GLY A 137 -9.79 -13.93 0.25
CA GLY A 137 -10.34 -14.97 1.11
C GLY A 137 -11.03 -16.10 0.33
N VAL A 138 -11.79 -15.77 -0.72
CA VAL A 138 -12.42 -16.76 -1.62
C VAL A 138 -11.35 -17.59 -2.32
N LEU A 139 -10.32 -16.96 -2.89
CA LEU A 139 -9.22 -17.66 -3.56
C LEU A 139 -8.46 -18.59 -2.59
N ILE A 140 -8.15 -18.11 -1.40
CA ILE A 140 -7.46 -18.89 -0.35
C ILE A 140 -8.32 -20.10 0.05
N ALA A 141 -9.62 -19.93 0.24
CA ALA A 141 -10.53 -21.03 0.59
C ALA A 141 -10.61 -22.08 -0.52
N SER A 142 -10.73 -21.66 -1.78
CA SER A 142 -10.73 -22.56 -2.94
C SER A 142 -9.41 -23.32 -3.08
N TYR A 143 -8.28 -22.64 -2.85
CA TYR A 143 -6.97 -23.27 -2.85
C TYR A 143 -6.81 -24.29 -1.71
N ALA A 144 -7.23 -23.93 -0.49
CA ALA A 144 -7.18 -24.84 0.67
C ALA A 144 -8.06 -26.07 0.45
N GLU A 145 -9.22 -25.92 -0.17
CA GLU A 145 -10.09 -27.04 -0.54
C GLU A 145 -9.43 -27.93 -1.60
N LEU A 146 -8.79 -27.35 -2.61
CA LEU A 146 -8.03 -28.11 -3.59
C LEU A 146 -6.85 -28.85 -2.95
N MET A 147 -6.10 -28.22 -2.03
CA MET A 147 -5.03 -28.88 -1.27
C MET A 147 -5.53 -30.11 -0.49
N ARG A 148 -6.79 -30.08 -0.03
CA ARG A 148 -7.40 -31.19 0.68
C ARG A 148 -7.87 -32.32 -0.27
N LEU A 149 -8.41 -31.98 -1.45
CA LEU A 149 -9.01 -32.93 -2.40
C LEU A 149 -7.98 -33.51 -3.37
N ASP A 150 -7.11 -32.68 -3.92
CA ASP A 150 -6.08 -33.04 -4.89
C ASP A 150 -4.79 -32.23 -4.65
N PRO A 151 -3.94 -32.67 -3.72
CA PRO A 151 -2.71 -31.95 -3.35
C PRO A 151 -1.74 -31.75 -4.52
N ASP A 152 -1.73 -32.65 -5.50
CA ASP A 152 -0.78 -32.56 -6.63
C ASP A 152 -1.18 -31.43 -7.57
N ARG A 153 -2.45 -31.30 -7.89
CA ARG A 153 -3.01 -30.17 -8.67
C ARG A 153 -2.89 -28.84 -7.92
N ALA A 154 -3.10 -28.85 -6.61
CA ALA A 154 -2.90 -27.65 -5.81
C ALA A 154 -1.45 -27.16 -5.87
N ARG A 155 -0.47 -28.07 -5.81
CA ARG A 155 0.96 -27.73 -5.98
C ARG A 155 1.30 -27.29 -7.40
N GLU A 156 0.63 -27.80 -8.42
CA GLU A 156 0.78 -27.31 -9.80
C GLU A 156 0.30 -25.86 -9.90
N PHE A 157 -0.92 -25.55 -9.45
CA PHE A 157 -1.42 -24.18 -9.36
C PHE A 157 -0.48 -23.26 -8.57
N TYR A 158 -0.02 -23.69 -7.40
CA TYR A 158 0.91 -22.92 -6.59
C TYR A 158 2.19 -22.58 -7.34
N ARG A 159 2.81 -23.54 -8.04
CA ARG A 159 4.02 -23.32 -8.83
C ARG A 159 3.81 -22.27 -9.91
N ASP A 160 2.70 -22.35 -10.65
CA ASP A 160 2.35 -21.41 -11.71
C ASP A 160 2.16 -19.98 -11.17
N VAL A 161 1.56 -19.86 -9.98
CA VAL A 161 1.38 -18.57 -9.31
C VAL A 161 2.71 -18.00 -8.80
N ILE A 162 3.60 -18.83 -8.22
CA ILE A 162 4.88 -18.39 -7.68
C ILE A 162 5.83 -17.91 -8.79
N GLU A 163 5.79 -18.47 -9.98
CA GLU A 163 6.56 -17.98 -11.14
C GLU A 163 6.24 -16.51 -11.47
N GLN A 164 5.05 -16.03 -11.05
CA GLN A 164 4.58 -14.66 -11.25
C GLN A 164 4.81 -13.75 -10.03
N THR A 165 5.66 -14.11 -9.09
CA THR A 165 5.95 -13.31 -7.88
C THR A 165 6.42 -11.89 -8.21
N HIS A 166 7.06 -11.67 -9.36
CA HIS A 166 7.51 -10.36 -9.83
C HIS A 166 6.41 -9.47 -10.41
N VAL A 167 5.21 -10.02 -10.65
CA VAL A 167 4.11 -9.27 -11.28
C VAL A 167 3.51 -8.29 -10.27
N ARG A 168 3.49 -7.00 -10.64
CA ARG A 168 2.88 -5.91 -9.88
C ARG A 168 1.61 -5.44 -10.59
N PHE A 169 0.54 -5.28 -9.82
CA PHE A 169 -0.77 -4.84 -10.32
C PHE A 169 -0.90 -3.33 -10.17
N THR A 170 -0.29 -2.59 -11.09
CA THR A 170 -0.21 -1.12 -10.96
C THR A 170 -1.23 -0.37 -11.80
N GLY A 171 -2.00 -1.05 -12.66
CA GLY A 171 -2.91 -0.38 -13.61
C GLY A 171 -2.19 0.54 -14.60
N GLY A 172 -0.88 0.31 -14.81
CA GLY A 172 0.00 1.18 -15.59
C GLY A 172 0.44 2.45 -14.85
N ALA A 173 0.17 2.56 -13.54
CA ALA A 173 0.75 3.59 -12.71
C ALA A 173 2.21 3.27 -12.37
N ASN A 174 3.04 4.29 -12.34
CA ASN A 174 4.41 4.19 -11.85
C ASN A 174 4.42 4.68 -10.41
N TYR A 175 4.12 3.79 -9.46
CA TYR A 175 4.14 4.13 -8.04
C TYR A 175 5.54 4.49 -7.58
N LYS A 176 5.62 5.41 -6.61
CA LYS A 176 6.87 5.78 -5.97
C LYS A 176 7.54 4.55 -5.36
N ASP A 177 8.81 4.34 -5.67
CA ASP A 177 9.59 3.24 -5.10
C ASP A 177 9.93 3.54 -3.64
N SER A 178 9.22 2.88 -2.73
CA SER A 178 9.47 2.89 -1.29
C SER A 178 8.75 1.74 -0.61
N THR A 179 9.20 1.35 0.59
CA THR A 179 8.57 0.31 1.40
C THR A 179 7.09 0.58 1.66
N ARG A 180 6.70 1.84 1.86
CA ARG A 180 5.31 2.26 2.04
C ARG A 180 4.44 1.97 0.82
N HIS A 181 4.93 2.24 -0.40
CA HIS A 181 4.16 2.12 -1.64
C HIS A 181 4.29 0.74 -2.31
N TYR A 182 5.02 -0.18 -1.67
CA TYR A 182 5.16 -1.55 -2.16
C TYR A 182 3.83 -2.30 -2.25
N TYR A 183 2.92 -2.03 -1.32
CA TYR A 183 1.62 -2.71 -1.21
C TYR A 183 0.53 -2.08 -2.09
N GLU A 184 0.82 -0.99 -2.79
CA GLU A 184 -0.15 -0.31 -3.65
C GLU A 184 -0.50 -1.15 -4.87
N ILE A 185 -1.80 -1.31 -5.11
CA ILE A 185 -2.36 -2.06 -6.23
C ILE A 185 -3.49 -1.30 -6.91
N ALA A 186 -3.64 -1.47 -8.21
CA ALA A 186 -4.81 -1.04 -8.97
C ALA A 186 -5.94 -2.07 -8.78
N HIS A 187 -7.03 -1.67 -8.16
CA HIS A 187 -8.16 -2.52 -7.77
C HIS A 187 -8.65 -3.42 -8.91
N GLN A 188 -8.94 -2.83 -10.06
CA GLN A 188 -9.54 -3.55 -11.18
C GLN A 188 -8.60 -4.60 -11.79
N GLU A 189 -7.33 -4.25 -11.97
CA GLU A 189 -6.34 -5.17 -12.54
C GLU A 189 -6.11 -6.35 -11.61
N TYR A 190 -6.01 -6.08 -10.32
CA TYR A 190 -5.81 -7.13 -9.31
C TYR A 190 -7.02 -8.04 -9.17
N LEU A 191 -8.23 -7.48 -9.19
CA LEU A 191 -9.47 -8.26 -9.16
C LEU A 191 -9.56 -9.24 -10.34
N VAL A 192 -9.26 -8.77 -11.55
CA VAL A 192 -9.24 -9.62 -12.76
C VAL A 192 -8.23 -10.77 -12.62
N ALA A 193 -7.08 -10.52 -11.99
CA ALA A 193 -6.10 -11.58 -11.73
C ALA A 193 -6.63 -12.63 -10.75
N LEU A 194 -7.27 -12.20 -9.65
CA LEU A 194 -7.89 -13.12 -8.69
C LEU A 194 -9.03 -13.94 -9.30
N GLU A 195 -9.88 -13.32 -10.12
CA GLU A 195 -10.94 -14.01 -10.86
C GLU A 195 -10.37 -15.04 -11.85
N GLY A 196 -9.26 -14.70 -12.51
CA GLY A 196 -8.55 -15.62 -13.39
C GLY A 196 -8.02 -16.86 -12.66
N ASP A 197 -7.38 -16.64 -11.51
CA ASP A 197 -6.86 -17.72 -10.66
C ASP A 197 -8.01 -18.60 -10.10
N LEU A 198 -9.13 -18.01 -9.69
CA LEU A 198 -10.33 -18.74 -9.25
C LEU A 198 -10.89 -19.62 -10.37
N ALA A 199 -10.99 -19.10 -11.59
CA ALA A 199 -11.48 -19.87 -12.74
C ALA A 199 -10.56 -21.05 -13.08
N VAL A 200 -9.26 -21.00 -12.76
CA VAL A 200 -8.35 -22.15 -12.86
C VAL A 200 -8.68 -23.19 -11.80
N LEU A 201 -8.86 -22.77 -10.54
CA LEU A 201 -9.18 -23.69 -9.42
C LEU A 201 -10.53 -24.37 -9.61
N GLU A 202 -11.56 -23.68 -10.10
CA GLU A 202 -12.90 -24.23 -10.35
C GLU A 202 -12.90 -25.31 -11.45
N LYS A 203 -12.16 -25.10 -12.54
CA LYS A 203 -12.03 -26.10 -13.61
C LYS A 203 -11.34 -27.38 -13.17
N VAL A 204 -10.57 -27.29 -12.12
CA VAL A 204 -9.84 -28.41 -11.54
C VAL A 204 -10.72 -29.19 -10.55
N SER A 205 -11.72 -28.54 -9.96
CA SER A 205 -12.66 -29.14 -8.99
C SER A 205 -13.86 -29.85 -9.66
N ALA A 206 -14.06 -29.70 -10.96
CA ALA A 206 -15.12 -30.28 -11.76
C ALA A 206 -14.65 -31.55 -12.50
#